data_e1554afc5482bdb0fb70599699301c83
#
_entry.id   e1554afc5482bdb0fb70599699301c83
#
_cell.length_a   1.000
_cell.length_b   1.000
_cell.length_c   1.000
_cell.angle_alpha   90.00
_cell.angle_beta   90.00
_cell.angle_gamma   90.00
#
_symmetry.space_group_name_H-M   'P 1'
#
loop_
_entity.id
_entity.type
_entity.pdbx_description
1 polymer ?
#
loop_
_entity_poly.entity_id
_entity_poly.type
_entity_poly.pdbx_seq_one_letter_code
_entity_poly.pdbx_strand_id
1 'polypeptide(L)'
;MEASKIRLTVPEGIDPSRVLGAGDGVLRALENLVRAQVVARGDSVAVNGDPDEVELVARFFEHAFREAAAGRTLSADDVSRCLAVLRDGEHDASSLRDDVLLSYRGRVIRPKTLGQKRYVDAIRSHTITFGLGPAGTGKTYLAMALAVAALKRHEVGRLVLTRPVVEAGENLGFLPGTLEEKIDPYMRPLYDALFDMMDRERTDELMERGVIEIAPLAYMRGRTLSDAFVVLDEAQNTTPEQMKMFLTRLGFNSKFVITGDLSQRDLVGRRGGLADVERILGRVDDVAFSHLERADVVRHALVGRIVEAYDAYDDAREQRAHDRKESR
;
A
#
# COMPACT_ATOMS: atom_id res chain seq x y z
N MET A 1 -24.36 27.43 14.43
CA MET A 1 -24.61 25.96 14.54
C MET A 1 -24.66 25.62 16.01
N GLU A 2 -25.68 24.90 16.45
CA GLU A 2 -25.76 24.46 17.87
C GLU A 2 -24.65 23.45 18.13
N ALA A 3 -23.90 23.68 19.20
CA ALA A 3 -22.87 22.73 19.65
C ALA A 3 -23.56 21.47 20.18
N SER A 4 -23.14 20.31 19.69
CA SER A 4 -23.59 19.01 20.18
C SER A 4 -22.70 18.55 21.36
N LYS A 5 -23.31 17.85 22.31
CA LYS A 5 -22.59 17.29 23.46
C LYS A 5 -23.05 15.86 23.72
N ILE A 6 -22.10 14.93 23.79
CA ILE A 6 -22.34 13.54 24.14
C ILE A 6 -21.45 13.12 25.33
N ARG A 7 -21.92 12.16 26.10
CA ARG A 7 -21.13 11.49 27.14
C ARG A 7 -21.13 10.00 26.87
N LEU A 8 -19.94 9.43 26.73
CA LEU A 8 -19.72 8.01 26.54
C LEU A 8 -19.14 7.43 27.84
N THR A 9 -19.57 6.22 28.19
CA THR A 9 -19.06 5.52 29.38
C THR A 9 -18.31 4.30 28.93
N VAL A 10 -17.10 4.08 29.46
CA VAL A 10 -16.33 2.86 29.23
C VAL A 10 -17.13 1.68 29.76
N PRO A 11 -17.38 0.63 28.94
CA PRO A 11 -18.15 -0.53 29.38
C PRO A 11 -17.56 -1.21 30.61
N GLU A 12 -18.43 -1.76 31.46
CA GLU A 12 -18.00 -2.51 32.66
C GLU A 12 -17.01 -3.63 32.30
N GLY A 13 -15.95 -3.77 33.13
CA GLY A 13 -14.90 -4.77 32.92
C GLY A 13 -13.78 -4.36 31.96
N ILE A 14 -13.87 -3.17 31.35
CA ILE A 14 -12.80 -2.60 30.53
C ILE A 14 -12.00 -1.58 31.34
N ASP A 15 -10.68 -1.77 31.43
CA ASP A 15 -9.79 -0.79 32.03
C ASP A 15 -9.71 0.46 31.10
N PRO A 16 -10.08 1.67 31.58
CA PRO A 16 -9.99 2.90 30.81
C PRO A 16 -8.61 3.16 30.19
N SER A 17 -7.53 2.72 30.82
CA SER A 17 -6.17 2.86 30.30
C SER A 17 -5.95 2.11 28.98
N ARG A 18 -6.71 1.05 28.70
CA ARG A 18 -6.68 0.33 27.42
C ARG A 18 -7.34 1.12 26.30
N VAL A 19 -8.32 1.94 26.62
CA VAL A 19 -9.05 2.78 25.68
C VAL A 19 -8.27 4.07 25.40
N LEU A 20 -7.76 4.71 26.45
CA LEU A 20 -7.06 6.00 26.38
C LEU A 20 -5.57 5.85 26.00
N GLY A 21 -5.05 4.62 26.06
CA GLY A 21 -3.65 4.32 25.80
C GLY A 21 -2.73 4.61 26.97
N ALA A 22 -1.52 4.09 26.95
CA ALA A 22 -0.52 4.34 27.97
C ALA A 22 -0.24 5.85 28.12
N GLY A 23 -0.44 6.38 29.34
CA GLY A 23 -0.29 7.81 29.63
C GLY A 23 -1.17 8.70 28.75
N ASP A 24 -2.39 8.27 28.45
CA ASP A 24 -3.36 8.98 27.63
C ASP A 24 -2.89 9.24 26.17
N GLY A 25 -2.00 8.40 25.65
CA GLY A 25 -1.40 8.59 24.33
C GLY A 25 -2.42 8.56 23.18
N VAL A 26 -3.45 7.70 23.27
CA VAL A 26 -4.55 7.63 22.30
C VAL A 26 -5.44 8.87 22.40
N LEU A 27 -5.78 9.30 23.62
CA LEU A 27 -6.59 10.50 23.85
C LEU A 27 -5.89 11.74 23.28
N ARG A 28 -4.62 11.95 23.58
CA ARG A 28 -3.84 13.08 23.04
C ARG A 28 -3.70 13.05 21.53
N ALA A 29 -3.50 11.88 20.94
CA ALA A 29 -3.46 11.74 19.48
C ALA A 29 -4.81 12.10 18.87
N LEU A 30 -5.92 11.68 19.48
CA LEU A 30 -7.27 12.03 19.05
C LEU A 30 -7.52 13.55 19.14
N GLU A 31 -7.23 14.18 20.29
CA GLU A 31 -7.39 15.62 20.51
C GLU A 31 -6.65 16.47 19.46
N ASN A 32 -5.49 16.02 19.00
CA ASN A 32 -4.70 16.69 17.96
C ASN A 32 -5.30 16.55 16.53
N LEU A 33 -6.19 15.59 16.30
CA LEU A 33 -6.71 15.24 14.98
C LEU A 33 -8.18 15.60 14.77
N VAL A 34 -8.89 15.98 15.85
CA VAL A 34 -10.31 16.36 15.81
C VAL A 34 -10.49 17.82 16.27
N ARG A 35 -11.58 18.44 15.82
CA ARG A 35 -11.95 19.80 16.25
C ARG A 35 -12.83 19.82 17.50
N ALA A 36 -13.47 18.69 17.80
CA ALA A 36 -14.28 18.54 18.99
C ALA A 36 -13.40 18.53 20.25
N GLN A 37 -13.90 19.14 21.33
CA GLN A 37 -13.28 19.08 22.63
C GLN A 37 -13.59 17.72 23.27
N VAL A 38 -12.56 16.95 23.62
CA VAL A 38 -12.68 15.64 24.24
C VAL A 38 -12.11 15.72 25.66
N VAL A 39 -12.86 15.27 26.66
CA VAL A 39 -12.45 15.29 28.07
C VAL A 39 -12.76 13.92 28.69
N ALA A 40 -11.72 13.19 29.09
CA ALA A 40 -11.87 11.93 29.81
C ALA A 40 -11.74 12.15 31.33
N ARG A 41 -12.64 11.56 32.11
CA ARG A 41 -12.61 11.55 33.58
C ARG A 41 -13.08 10.21 34.12
N GLY A 42 -12.17 9.45 34.69
CA GLY A 42 -12.45 8.09 35.17
C GLY A 42 -12.91 7.19 34.01
N ASP A 43 -14.11 6.66 34.11
CA ASP A 43 -14.74 5.80 33.09
C ASP A 43 -15.60 6.58 32.05
N SER A 44 -15.62 7.91 32.13
CA SER A 44 -16.48 8.75 31.31
C SER A 44 -15.67 9.62 30.36
N VAL A 45 -16.08 9.66 29.08
CA VAL A 45 -15.56 10.56 28.06
C VAL A 45 -16.66 11.52 27.60
N ALA A 46 -16.45 12.81 27.79
CA ALA A 46 -17.34 13.86 27.33
C ALA A 46 -16.77 14.45 26.03
N VAL A 47 -17.61 14.58 25.01
CA VAL A 47 -17.28 15.18 23.72
C VAL A 47 -18.21 16.35 23.47
N ASN A 48 -17.66 17.49 23.05
CA ASN A 48 -18.41 18.71 22.78
C ASN A 48 -17.87 19.39 21.52
N GLY A 49 -18.72 19.78 20.59
CA GLY A 49 -18.30 20.43 19.36
C GLY A 49 -19.37 20.43 18.27
N ASP A 50 -18.93 20.52 17.04
CA ASP A 50 -19.78 20.38 15.85
C ASP A 50 -20.41 18.98 15.81
N PRO A 51 -21.71 18.85 15.42
CA PRO A 51 -22.40 17.55 15.40
C PRO A 51 -21.66 16.44 14.65
N ASP A 52 -21.11 16.74 13.47
CA ASP A 52 -20.40 15.77 12.64
C ASP A 52 -19.09 15.29 13.32
N GLU A 53 -18.37 16.22 13.95
CA GLU A 53 -17.14 15.89 14.71
C GLU A 53 -17.48 15.12 16.00
N VAL A 54 -18.58 15.45 16.67
CA VAL A 54 -19.02 14.70 17.86
C VAL A 54 -19.42 13.28 17.49
N GLU A 55 -20.11 13.07 16.38
CA GLU A 55 -20.46 11.75 15.87
C GLU A 55 -19.20 10.95 15.48
N LEU A 56 -18.26 11.57 14.76
CA LEU A 56 -17.00 10.95 14.40
C LEU A 56 -16.23 10.43 15.63
N VAL A 57 -16.12 11.28 16.67
CA VAL A 57 -15.44 10.92 17.92
C VAL A 57 -16.22 9.82 18.68
N ALA A 58 -17.54 9.85 18.65
CA ALA A 58 -18.36 8.80 19.25
C ALA A 58 -18.09 7.43 18.57
N ARG A 59 -18.12 7.38 17.25
CA ARG A 59 -17.79 6.17 16.47
C ARG A 59 -16.37 5.67 16.72
N PHE A 60 -15.40 6.59 16.90
CA PHE A 60 -14.04 6.23 17.28
C PHE A 60 -14.01 5.53 18.65
N PHE A 61 -14.67 6.07 19.68
CA PHE A 61 -14.71 5.44 20.99
C PHE A 61 -15.48 4.11 21.00
N GLU A 62 -16.56 3.98 20.25
CA GLU A 62 -17.24 2.70 20.05
C GLU A 62 -16.31 1.62 19.49
N HIS A 63 -15.48 1.99 18.52
CA HIS A 63 -14.43 1.11 17.99
C HIS A 63 -13.38 0.80 19.06
N ALA A 64 -12.88 1.80 19.78
CA ALA A 64 -11.88 1.63 20.84
C ALA A 64 -12.40 0.73 21.99
N PHE A 65 -13.69 0.83 22.34
CA PHE A 65 -14.32 -0.05 23.33
C PHE A 65 -14.38 -1.51 22.85
N ARG A 66 -14.74 -1.74 21.58
CA ARG A 66 -14.73 -3.09 20.98
C ARG A 66 -13.33 -3.71 20.99
N GLU A 67 -12.30 -2.92 20.66
CA GLU A 67 -10.91 -3.36 20.70
C GLU A 67 -10.45 -3.72 22.12
N ALA A 68 -10.76 -2.85 23.09
CA ALA A 68 -10.40 -3.07 24.48
C ALA A 68 -11.14 -4.30 25.08
N ALA A 69 -12.42 -4.50 24.74
CA ALA A 69 -13.20 -5.68 25.13
C ALA A 69 -12.59 -6.98 24.56
N ALA A 70 -11.99 -6.91 23.37
CA ALA A 70 -11.27 -8.03 22.78
C ALA A 70 -9.81 -8.19 23.29
N GLY A 71 -9.45 -7.48 24.36
CA GLY A 71 -8.13 -7.54 25.00
C GLY A 71 -7.03 -6.80 24.25
N ARG A 72 -7.37 -5.94 23.30
CA ARG A 72 -6.42 -5.18 22.46
C ARG A 72 -6.38 -3.71 22.90
N THR A 73 -5.27 -3.05 22.62
CA THR A 73 -5.05 -1.63 22.91
C THR A 73 -4.67 -0.92 21.60
N LEU A 74 -5.31 0.20 21.29
CA LEU A 74 -4.93 1.07 20.20
C LEU A 74 -3.63 1.81 20.55
N SER A 75 -2.81 2.07 19.54
CA SER A 75 -1.66 2.98 19.64
C SER A 75 -2.05 4.38 19.13
N ALA A 76 -1.21 5.37 19.41
CA ALA A 76 -1.39 6.72 18.86
C ALA A 76 -1.44 6.72 17.31
N ASP A 77 -0.63 5.86 16.67
CA ASP A 77 -0.62 5.70 15.21
C ASP A 77 -1.93 5.11 14.66
N ASP A 78 -2.63 4.28 15.45
CA ASP A 78 -3.90 3.69 15.04
C ASP A 78 -5.03 4.72 15.02
N VAL A 79 -4.93 5.79 15.80
CA VAL A 79 -5.96 6.85 15.87
C VAL A 79 -6.13 7.52 14.52
N SER A 80 -5.05 7.95 13.88
CA SER A 80 -5.10 8.63 12.57
C SER A 80 -5.69 7.71 11.48
N ARG A 81 -5.33 6.42 11.49
CA ARG A 81 -5.85 5.42 10.56
C ARG A 81 -7.34 5.16 10.76
N CYS A 82 -7.74 5.00 12.04
CA CYS A 82 -9.14 4.80 12.41
C CYS A 82 -10.01 6.00 11.99
N LEU A 83 -9.57 7.23 12.29
CA LEU A 83 -10.29 8.44 11.90
C LEU A 83 -10.40 8.58 10.37
N ALA A 84 -9.35 8.23 9.62
CA ALA A 84 -9.40 8.24 8.16
C ALA A 84 -10.50 7.31 7.61
N VAL A 85 -10.60 6.09 8.16
CA VAL A 85 -11.66 5.13 7.78
C VAL A 85 -13.04 5.63 8.18
N LEU A 86 -13.19 6.19 9.39
CA LEU A 86 -14.48 6.68 9.88
C LEU A 86 -14.99 7.91 9.11
N ARG A 87 -14.08 8.80 8.66
CA ARG A 87 -14.40 9.95 7.82
C ARG A 87 -14.79 9.56 6.40
N ASP A 88 -14.23 8.47 5.88
CA ASP A 88 -14.58 7.93 4.58
C ASP A 88 -16.06 7.50 4.50
N GLY A 89 -16.56 6.90 5.56
CA GLY A 89 -17.96 6.48 5.68
C GLY A 89 -18.34 5.21 4.89
N GLU A 90 -17.49 4.76 3.97
CA GLU A 90 -17.70 3.55 3.17
C GLU A 90 -17.25 2.28 3.89
N HIS A 91 -16.35 2.41 4.86
CA HIS A 91 -15.74 1.30 5.56
C HIS A 91 -15.96 1.39 7.08
N ASP A 92 -16.10 0.24 7.73
CA ASP A 92 -16.05 0.15 9.20
C ASP A 92 -14.60 0.26 9.69
N ALA A 93 -14.39 0.85 10.87
CA ALA A 93 -13.07 0.97 11.47
C ALA A 93 -12.35 -0.38 11.68
N SER A 94 -13.10 -1.48 11.82
CA SER A 94 -12.56 -2.85 11.92
C SER A 94 -12.14 -3.42 10.56
N SER A 95 -12.59 -2.84 9.44
CA SER A 95 -12.39 -3.40 8.09
C SER A 95 -10.92 -3.59 7.72
N LEU A 96 -10.05 -2.67 8.16
CA LEU A 96 -8.59 -2.79 7.93
C LEU A 96 -8.00 -3.99 8.67
N ARG A 97 -8.51 -4.30 9.86
CA ARG A 97 -7.98 -5.36 10.68
C ARG A 97 -8.50 -6.72 10.27
N ASP A 98 -9.79 -6.82 9.94
CA ASP A 98 -10.47 -8.08 9.68
C ASP A 98 -10.21 -8.58 8.25
N ASP A 99 -9.71 -7.71 7.37
CA ASP A 99 -9.34 -8.04 6.00
C ASP A 99 -7.96 -8.74 5.93
N VAL A 100 -7.92 -9.98 6.35
CA VAL A 100 -6.70 -10.79 6.30
C VAL A 100 -6.51 -11.34 4.87
N LEU A 101 -5.47 -10.88 4.18
CA LEU A 101 -5.11 -11.34 2.83
C LEU A 101 -4.40 -12.68 2.89
N LEU A 102 -3.45 -12.79 3.80
CA LEU A 102 -2.59 -13.96 3.95
C LEU A 102 -2.08 -14.06 5.39
N SER A 103 -1.97 -15.29 5.89
CA SER A 103 -1.27 -15.60 7.14
C SER A 103 -0.14 -16.58 6.87
N TYR A 104 1.06 -16.25 7.34
CA TYR A 104 2.24 -17.08 7.20
C TYR A 104 3.16 -16.95 8.42
N ARG A 105 3.56 -18.07 9.03
CA ARG A 105 4.45 -18.15 10.21
C ARG A 105 4.05 -17.18 11.34
N GLY A 106 2.75 -17.07 11.63
CA GLY A 106 2.21 -16.17 12.65
C GLY A 106 2.16 -14.69 12.26
N ARG A 107 2.64 -14.33 11.08
CA ARG A 107 2.48 -12.99 10.51
C ARG A 107 1.20 -12.91 9.71
N VAL A 108 0.43 -11.85 9.95
CA VAL A 108 -0.82 -11.56 9.22
C VAL A 108 -0.56 -10.38 8.28
N ILE A 109 -0.80 -10.61 6.99
CA ILE A 109 -0.73 -9.57 5.95
C ILE A 109 -2.13 -9.06 5.72
N ARG A 110 -2.31 -7.74 5.88
CA ARG A 110 -3.59 -7.03 5.73
C ARG A 110 -3.34 -5.58 5.34
N PRO A 111 -4.32 -4.88 4.76
CA PRO A 111 -4.22 -3.44 4.58
C PRO A 111 -4.10 -2.75 5.94
N LYS A 112 -3.23 -1.76 6.03
CA LYS A 112 -2.97 -0.98 7.25
C LYS A 112 -3.53 0.43 7.16
N THR A 113 -3.88 0.89 5.96
CA THR A 113 -4.45 2.21 5.70
C THR A 113 -5.67 2.10 4.80
N LEU A 114 -6.48 3.15 4.74
CA LEU A 114 -7.64 3.20 3.89
C LEU A 114 -7.26 3.11 2.39
N GLY A 115 -6.21 3.83 1.97
CA GLY A 115 -5.71 3.73 0.59
C GLY A 115 -5.29 2.31 0.22
N GLN A 116 -4.60 1.60 1.15
CA GLN A 116 -4.27 0.20 0.96
C GLN A 116 -5.52 -0.70 0.89
N LYS A 117 -6.55 -0.43 1.70
CA LYS A 117 -7.81 -1.18 1.66
C LYS A 117 -8.52 -1.02 0.32
N ARG A 118 -8.68 0.21 -0.15
CA ARG A 118 -9.25 0.52 -1.47
C ARG A 118 -8.47 -0.17 -2.61
N TYR A 119 -7.14 -0.17 -2.52
CA TYR A 119 -6.29 -0.86 -3.49
C TYR A 119 -6.52 -2.39 -3.49
N VAL A 120 -6.61 -2.99 -2.32
CA VAL A 120 -6.91 -4.42 -2.16
C VAL A 120 -8.28 -4.76 -2.75
N ASP A 121 -9.30 -3.93 -2.46
CA ASP A 121 -10.65 -4.14 -2.98
C ASP A 121 -10.70 -3.96 -4.51
N ALA A 122 -9.97 -2.98 -5.05
CA ALA A 122 -9.82 -2.80 -6.49
C ALA A 122 -9.20 -4.03 -7.17
N ILE A 123 -8.13 -4.61 -6.58
CA ILE A 123 -7.53 -5.85 -7.11
C ILE A 123 -8.53 -7.01 -7.10
N ARG A 124 -9.36 -7.14 -6.06
CA ARG A 124 -10.33 -8.22 -5.96
C ARG A 124 -11.43 -8.11 -7.01
N SER A 125 -11.90 -6.88 -7.26
CA SER A 125 -13.07 -6.62 -8.09
C SER A 125 -12.79 -6.40 -9.58
N HIS A 126 -11.53 -6.15 -9.98
CA HIS A 126 -11.18 -5.85 -11.38
C HIS A 126 -10.14 -6.83 -11.94
N THR A 127 -10.19 -7.04 -13.24
CA THR A 127 -9.22 -7.88 -13.97
C THR A 127 -7.86 -7.20 -14.08
N ILE A 128 -7.83 -5.89 -14.32
CA ILE A 128 -6.59 -5.09 -14.37
C ILE A 128 -6.65 -4.00 -13.30
N THR A 129 -5.63 -3.94 -12.45
CA THR A 129 -5.53 -2.90 -11.42
C THR A 129 -4.16 -2.23 -11.46
N PHE A 130 -4.17 -0.91 -11.52
CA PHE A 130 -2.98 -0.08 -11.37
C PHE A 130 -2.90 0.43 -9.92
N GLY A 131 -1.82 0.10 -9.22
CA GLY A 131 -1.49 0.62 -7.90
C GLY A 131 -0.39 1.68 -8.05
N LEU A 132 -0.77 2.96 -7.95
CA LEU A 132 0.10 4.10 -8.19
C LEU A 132 0.37 4.84 -6.87
N GLY A 133 1.60 5.30 -6.65
CA GLY A 133 1.92 6.09 -5.46
C GLY A 133 3.35 5.94 -4.99
N PRO A 134 3.74 6.66 -3.92
CA PRO A 134 5.12 6.70 -3.43
C PRO A 134 5.68 5.34 -2.99
N ALA A 135 6.99 5.23 -2.94
CA ALA A 135 7.68 4.09 -2.36
C ALA A 135 7.30 3.88 -0.89
N GLY A 136 7.17 2.62 -0.46
CA GLY A 136 6.83 2.27 0.93
C GLY A 136 5.34 2.28 1.26
N THR A 137 4.44 2.51 0.30
CA THR A 137 2.99 2.39 0.47
C THR A 137 2.48 0.94 0.40
N GLY A 138 3.37 -0.03 0.17
CA GLY A 138 3.03 -1.46 0.18
C GLY A 138 2.39 -2.01 -1.09
N LYS A 139 2.39 -1.27 -2.20
CA LYS A 139 1.75 -1.66 -3.47
C LYS A 139 2.13 -3.07 -3.92
N THR A 140 3.40 -3.30 -4.15
CA THR A 140 3.93 -4.59 -4.61
C THR A 140 3.71 -5.69 -3.58
N TYR A 141 3.93 -5.39 -2.30
CA TYR A 141 3.76 -6.34 -1.22
C TYR A 141 2.32 -6.84 -1.08
N LEU A 142 1.32 -5.95 -1.13
CA LEU A 142 -0.10 -6.30 -1.07
C LEU A 142 -0.57 -7.05 -2.33
N ALA A 143 -0.11 -6.63 -3.51
CA ALA A 143 -0.37 -7.33 -4.76
C ALA A 143 0.14 -8.78 -4.71
N MET A 144 1.36 -8.98 -4.23
CA MET A 144 1.96 -10.31 -4.08
C MET A 144 1.25 -11.15 -3.02
N ALA A 145 0.80 -10.56 -1.91
CA ALA A 145 0.02 -11.28 -0.90
C ALA A 145 -1.30 -11.80 -1.47
N LEU A 146 -1.99 -11.00 -2.29
CA LEU A 146 -3.21 -11.43 -2.98
C LEU A 146 -2.91 -12.49 -4.04
N ALA A 147 -1.81 -12.37 -4.78
CA ALA A 147 -1.38 -13.35 -5.75
C ALA A 147 -1.11 -14.71 -5.11
N VAL A 148 -0.34 -14.73 -4.02
CA VAL A 148 -0.06 -15.96 -3.24
C VAL A 148 -1.34 -16.54 -2.65
N ALA A 149 -2.25 -15.69 -2.16
CA ALA A 149 -3.54 -16.14 -1.64
C ALA A 149 -4.41 -16.77 -2.74
N ALA A 150 -4.47 -16.17 -3.93
CA ALA A 150 -5.20 -16.69 -5.09
C ALA A 150 -4.63 -18.04 -5.55
N LEU A 151 -3.31 -18.20 -5.59
CA LEU A 151 -2.67 -19.48 -5.90
C LEU A 151 -3.00 -20.54 -4.86
N LYS A 152 -2.92 -20.22 -3.56
CA LYS A 152 -3.26 -21.14 -2.47
C LYS A 152 -4.73 -21.57 -2.48
N ARG A 153 -5.64 -20.71 -2.96
CA ARG A 153 -7.08 -21.01 -3.11
C ARG A 153 -7.44 -21.65 -4.45
N HIS A 154 -6.43 -21.91 -5.30
CA HIS A 154 -6.63 -22.45 -6.66
C HIS A 154 -7.54 -21.58 -7.54
N GLU A 155 -7.57 -20.27 -7.30
CA GLU A 155 -8.28 -19.31 -8.15
C GLU A 155 -7.53 -19.07 -9.46
N VAL A 156 -6.21 -19.28 -9.45
CA VAL A 156 -5.32 -19.24 -10.62
C VAL A 156 -4.36 -20.43 -10.59
N GLY A 157 -3.93 -20.87 -11.76
CA GLY A 157 -2.99 -21.99 -11.90
C GLY A 157 -1.52 -21.58 -11.75
N ARG A 158 -1.20 -20.29 -11.89
CA ARG A 158 0.19 -19.80 -11.80
C ARG A 158 0.32 -18.35 -11.40
N LEU A 159 1.52 -17.99 -10.90
CA LEU A 159 1.94 -16.62 -10.64
C LEU A 159 3.03 -16.22 -11.63
N VAL A 160 2.92 -15.00 -12.18
CA VAL A 160 3.97 -14.40 -13.02
C VAL A 160 4.34 -13.05 -12.42
N LEU A 161 5.57 -12.94 -11.95
CA LEU A 161 6.11 -11.72 -11.38
C LEU A 161 7.13 -11.14 -12.35
N THR A 162 6.92 -9.92 -12.77
CA THR A 162 7.76 -9.31 -13.79
C THR A 162 8.11 -7.87 -13.44
N ARG A 163 9.26 -7.43 -13.93
CA ARG A 163 9.79 -6.09 -13.72
C ARG A 163 10.55 -5.62 -14.96
N PRO A 164 10.44 -4.36 -15.38
CA PRO A 164 11.32 -3.80 -16.39
C PRO A 164 12.75 -3.75 -15.83
N VAL A 165 13.70 -4.23 -16.60
CA VAL A 165 15.12 -4.10 -16.26
C VAL A 165 15.60 -2.79 -16.87
N VAL A 166 15.92 -1.82 -16.02
CA VAL A 166 16.45 -0.51 -16.41
C VAL A 166 17.82 -0.36 -15.78
N GLU A 167 18.80 0.06 -16.56
CA GLU A 167 20.14 0.36 -16.12
C GLU A 167 20.13 1.63 -15.24
N ALA A 168 20.08 1.46 -13.93
CA ALA A 168 20.17 2.55 -12.97
C ALA A 168 21.66 2.90 -12.74
N GLY A 169 22.26 3.67 -13.64
CA GLY A 169 23.61 4.20 -13.48
C GLY A 169 24.76 3.23 -13.78
N GLU A 170 24.54 1.93 -13.75
CA GLU A 170 25.51 0.90 -14.14
C GLU A 170 25.04 0.22 -15.43
N ASN A 171 25.84 0.29 -16.49
CA ASN A 171 25.52 -0.40 -17.75
C ASN A 171 25.63 -1.91 -17.56
N LEU A 172 24.52 -2.64 -17.72
CA LEU A 172 24.46 -4.12 -17.69
C LEU A 172 25.53 -4.78 -18.57
N GLY A 173 25.94 -4.07 -19.63
CA GLY A 173 27.02 -4.53 -20.50
C GLY A 173 28.39 -4.63 -19.83
N PHE A 174 28.67 -3.90 -18.77
CA PHE A 174 29.96 -3.92 -18.05
C PHE A 174 29.97 -4.87 -16.84
N LEU A 175 28.84 -5.42 -16.40
CA LEU A 175 28.83 -6.41 -15.33
C LEU A 175 29.34 -7.76 -15.87
N PRO A 176 30.24 -8.45 -15.14
CA PRO A 176 30.64 -9.81 -15.50
C PRO A 176 29.52 -10.80 -15.26
N GLY A 177 29.49 -11.91 -16.03
CA GLY A 177 28.54 -13.00 -15.85
C GLY A 177 27.52 -13.14 -16.98
N THR A 178 26.67 -14.14 -16.87
CA THR A 178 25.56 -14.42 -17.79
C THR A 178 24.48 -13.35 -17.71
N LEU A 179 23.58 -13.28 -18.69
CA LEU A 179 22.45 -12.35 -18.68
C LEU A 179 21.57 -12.55 -17.43
N GLU A 180 21.35 -13.79 -17.03
CA GLU A 180 20.55 -14.15 -15.84
C GLU A 180 21.21 -13.63 -14.56
N GLU A 181 22.52 -13.83 -14.39
CA GLU A 181 23.27 -13.31 -13.23
C GLU A 181 23.24 -11.77 -13.15
N LYS A 182 23.21 -11.09 -14.29
CA LYS A 182 23.11 -9.62 -14.35
C LYS A 182 21.72 -9.10 -14.01
N ILE A 183 20.67 -9.88 -14.28
CA ILE A 183 19.27 -9.52 -14.02
C ILE A 183 18.86 -9.85 -12.59
N ASP A 184 19.46 -10.87 -11.96
CA ASP A 184 19.11 -11.37 -10.63
C ASP A 184 19.00 -10.25 -9.55
N PRO A 185 19.91 -9.28 -9.45
CA PRO A 185 19.79 -8.19 -8.46
C PRO A 185 18.49 -7.37 -8.58
N TYR A 186 17.98 -7.21 -9.80
CA TYR A 186 16.74 -6.46 -10.04
C TYR A 186 15.48 -7.26 -9.65
N MET A 187 15.59 -8.60 -9.64
CA MET A 187 14.49 -9.50 -9.27
C MET A 187 14.46 -9.82 -7.77
N ARG A 188 15.57 -9.61 -7.03
CA ARG A 188 15.67 -9.90 -5.58
C ARG A 188 14.51 -9.38 -4.75
N PRO A 189 14.01 -8.14 -4.92
CA PRO A 189 12.87 -7.66 -4.12
C PRO A 189 11.61 -8.52 -4.28
N LEU A 190 11.41 -9.14 -5.45
CA LEU A 190 10.28 -10.05 -5.70
C LEU A 190 10.48 -11.40 -5.00
N TYR A 191 11.71 -11.93 -5.01
CA TYR A 191 12.05 -13.15 -4.26
C TYR A 191 11.88 -12.92 -2.75
N ASP A 192 12.41 -11.82 -2.22
CA ASP A 192 12.33 -11.49 -0.80
C ASP A 192 10.87 -11.39 -0.34
N ALA A 193 10.02 -10.73 -1.13
CA ALA A 193 8.60 -10.63 -0.82
C ALA A 193 7.88 -11.99 -0.87
N LEU A 194 8.24 -12.89 -1.79
CA LEU A 194 7.69 -14.26 -1.82
C LEU A 194 8.12 -15.06 -0.58
N PHE A 195 9.38 -14.99 -0.18
CA PHE A 195 9.90 -15.71 0.99
C PHE A 195 9.31 -15.18 2.32
N ASP A 196 8.85 -13.94 2.34
CA ASP A 196 8.06 -13.41 3.47
C ASP A 196 6.65 -14.02 3.55
N MET A 197 6.12 -14.60 2.46
CA MET A 197 4.74 -15.07 2.29
C MET A 197 4.60 -16.57 2.14
N MET A 198 5.68 -17.25 1.77
CA MET A 198 5.73 -18.69 1.51
C MET A 198 7.01 -19.28 2.05
N ASP A 199 6.97 -20.61 2.30
CA ASP A 199 8.19 -21.35 2.63
C ASP A 199 9.14 -21.37 1.45
N ARG A 200 10.45 -21.23 1.73
CA ARG A 200 11.46 -21.13 0.69
C ARG A 200 11.54 -22.41 -0.16
N GLU A 201 11.60 -23.58 0.48
CA GLU A 201 11.67 -24.86 -0.22
C GLU A 201 10.43 -25.05 -1.11
N ARG A 202 9.26 -24.68 -0.59
CA ARG A 202 8.00 -24.74 -1.36
C ARG A 202 7.98 -23.75 -2.52
N THR A 203 8.54 -22.56 -2.34
CA THR A 203 8.66 -21.57 -3.41
C THR A 203 9.57 -22.08 -4.52
N ASP A 204 10.74 -22.61 -4.17
CA ASP A 204 11.72 -23.15 -5.11
C ASP A 204 11.09 -24.34 -5.92
N GLU A 205 10.38 -25.27 -5.25
CA GLU A 205 9.63 -26.34 -5.92
C GLU A 205 8.60 -25.82 -6.93
N LEU A 206 7.83 -24.78 -6.56
CA LEU A 206 6.81 -24.19 -7.44
C LEU A 206 7.45 -23.44 -8.62
N MET A 207 8.63 -22.88 -8.44
CA MET A 207 9.39 -22.25 -9.52
C MET A 207 9.95 -23.27 -10.48
N GLU A 208 10.53 -24.37 -9.99
CA GLU A 208 11.00 -25.48 -10.83
C GLU A 208 9.88 -26.08 -11.68
N ARG A 209 8.67 -26.14 -11.14
CA ARG A 209 7.47 -26.63 -11.84
C ARG A 209 6.84 -25.58 -12.77
N GLY A 210 7.35 -24.36 -12.83
CA GLY A 210 6.80 -23.26 -13.61
C GLY A 210 5.45 -22.74 -13.13
N VAL A 211 5.05 -23.06 -11.89
CA VAL A 211 3.85 -22.52 -11.24
C VAL A 211 4.09 -21.10 -10.76
N ILE A 212 5.28 -20.78 -10.30
CA ILE A 212 5.73 -19.42 -10.04
C ILE A 212 6.84 -19.09 -11.03
N GLU A 213 6.71 -17.99 -11.71
CA GLU A 213 7.69 -17.47 -12.66
C GLU A 213 8.09 -16.05 -12.26
N ILE A 214 9.40 -15.81 -12.14
CA ILE A 214 9.96 -14.46 -11.96
C ILE A 214 10.85 -14.17 -13.17
N ALA A 215 10.47 -13.19 -14.00
CA ALA A 215 11.15 -12.94 -15.26
C ALA A 215 11.10 -11.45 -15.66
N PRO A 216 12.10 -10.96 -16.40
CA PRO A 216 12.07 -9.63 -16.97
C PRO A 216 10.85 -9.41 -17.86
N LEU A 217 10.36 -8.16 -17.89
CA LEU A 217 9.21 -7.77 -18.74
C LEU A 217 9.38 -8.15 -20.21
N ALA A 218 10.60 -8.10 -20.72
CA ALA A 218 10.90 -8.46 -22.12
C ALA A 218 10.49 -9.91 -22.46
N TYR A 219 10.52 -10.83 -21.49
CA TYR A 219 10.17 -12.24 -21.66
C TYR A 219 8.66 -12.49 -21.76
N MET A 220 7.85 -11.47 -21.53
CA MET A 220 6.39 -11.54 -21.73
C MET A 220 5.98 -11.38 -23.20
N ARG A 221 6.88 -10.94 -24.05
CA ARG A 221 6.58 -10.69 -25.47
C ARG A 221 6.17 -11.97 -26.19
N GLY A 222 5.07 -11.88 -26.97
CA GLY A 222 4.57 -13.01 -27.79
C GLY A 222 3.83 -14.10 -27.00
N ARG A 223 3.67 -13.94 -25.68
CA ARG A 223 2.96 -14.88 -24.82
C ARG A 223 1.49 -14.48 -24.65
N THR A 224 0.67 -15.43 -24.26
CA THR A 224 -0.66 -15.22 -23.68
C THR A 224 -0.65 -15.80 -22.27
N LEU A 225 -0.92 -14.97 -21.28
CA LEU A 225 -0.87 -15.34 -19.87
C LEU A 225 -2.30 -15.68 -19.40
N SER A 226 -2.70 -16.93 -19.57
CA SER A 226 -3.98 -17.45 -19.12
C SER A 226 -3.84 -18.20 -17.80
N ASP A 227 -4.92 -18.22 -17.01
CA ASP A 227 -5.01 -18.86 -15.69
C ASP A 227 -3.87 -18.39 -14.75
N ALA A 228 -3.64 -17.07 -14.72
CA ALA A 228 -2.48 -16.48 -14.11
C ALA A 228 -2.81 -15.23 -13.29
N PHE A 229 -2.18 -15.10 -12.12
CA PHE A 229 -2.07 -13.82 -11.43
C PHE A 229 -0.72 -13.20 -11.81
N VAL A 230 -0.76 -12.05 -12.46
CA VAL A 230 0.43 -11.39 -13.00
C VAL A 230 0.67 -10.08 -12.29
N VAL A 231 1.89 -9.88 -11.78
CA VAL A 231 2.31 -8.62 -11.15
C VAL A 231 3.43 -8.00 -11.97
N LEU A 232 3.20 -6.80 -12.49
CA LEU A 232 4.25 -5.95 -13.08
C LEU A 232 4.66 -4.90 -12.05
N ASP A 233 5.87 -5.03 -11.54
CA ASP A 233 6.45 -4.08 -10.58
C ASP A 233 7.32 -3.02 -11.26
N GLU A 234 7.47 -1.84 -10.62
CA GLU A 234 8.25 -0.69 -11.10
C GLU A 234 7.88 -0.25 -12.53
N ALA A 235 6.59 -0.24 -12.81
CA ALA A 235 6.05 0.01 -14.14
C ALA A 235 6.31 1.44 -14.66
N GLN A 236 6.70 2.41 -13.82
CA GLN A 236 7.18 3.73 -14.25
C GLN A 236 8.41 3.63 -15.15
N ASN A 237 9.16 2.53 -15.04
CA ASN A 237 10.35 2.25 -15.84
C ASN A 237 10.04 1.54 -17.18
N THR A 238 8.76 1.43 -17.56
CA THR A 238 8.35 0.93 -18.88
C THR A 238 8.23 2.07 -19.90
N THR A 239 8.40 1.74 -21.18
CA THR A 239 7.96 2.63 -22.26
C THR A 239 6.48 2.42 -22.57
N PRO A 240 5.80 3.36 -23.29
CA PRO A 240 4.41 3.17 -23.71
C PRO A 240 4.20 1.89 -24.54
N GLU A 241 5.17 1.53 -25.38
CA GLU A 241 5.15 0.33 -26.20
C GLU A 241 5.27 -0.94 -25.35
N GLN A 242 6.12 -0.91 -24.33
CA GLN A 242 6.27 -2.03 -23.37
C GLN A 242 5.01 -2.20 -22.54
N MET A 243 4.41 -1.12 -22.05
CA MET A 243 3.15 -1.17 -21.31
C MET A 243 2.03 -1.76 -22.18
N LYS A 244 1.86 -1.26 -23.42
CA LYS A 244 0.88 -1.81 -24.37
C LYS A 244 1.16 -3.28 -24.66
N MET A 245 2.42 -3.64 -24.92
CA MET A 245 2.83 -5.01 -25.15
C MET A 245 2.44 -5.91 -23.96
N PHE A 246 2.70 -5.49 -22.75
CA PHE A 246 2.39 -6.25 -21.53
C PHE A 246 0.87 -6.42 -21.32
N LEU A 247 0.10 -5.35 -21.37
CA LEU A 247 -1.35 -5.40 -21.16
C LEU A 247 -2.07 -6.31 -22.18
N THR A 248 -1.54 -6.37 -23.39
CA THR A 248 -2.07 -7.27 -24.43
C THR A 248 -1.65 -8.75 -24.26
N ARG A 249 -0.96 -9.11 -23.17
CA ARG A 249 -0.68 -10.51 -22.78
C ARG A 249 -1.80 -11.14 -21.98
N LEU A 250 -2.79 -10.35 -21.55
CA LEU A 250 -3.92 -10.82 -20.78
C LEU A 250 -4.63 -11.98 -21.47
N GLY A 251 -4.70 -13.11 -20.80
CA GLY A 251 -5.44 -14.30 -21.21
C GLY A 251 -6.67 -14.56 -20.33
N PHE A 252 -7.39 -15.62 -20.64
CA PHE A 252 -8.58 -16.00 -19.89
C PHE A 252 -8.24 -16.42 -18.45
N ASN A 253 -9.15 -16.16 -17.51
CA ASN A 253 -9.00 -16.46 -16.09
C ASN A 253 -7.72 -15.87 -15.48
N SER A 254 -7.38 -14.63 -15.86
CA SER A 254 -6.16 -13.99 -15.37
C SER A 254 -6.45 -12.63 -14.76
N LYS A 255 -5.60 -12.26 -13.81
CA LYS A 255 -5.63 -10.98 -13.10
C LYS A 255 -4.28 -10.31 -13.23
N PHE A 256 -4.28 -9.04 -13.65
CA PHE A 256 -3.07 -8.24 -13.83
C PHE A 256 -3.04 -7.12 -12.81
N VAL A 257 -1.96 -7.02 -12.05
CA VAL A 257 -1.70 -5.91 -11.13
C VAL A 257 -0.42 -5.21 -11.54
N ILE A 258 -0.52 -3.91 -11.78
CA ILE A 258 0.57 -3.06 -12.21
C ILE A 258 0.91 -2.08 -11.10
N THR A 259 2.13 -2.12 -10.59
CA THR A 259 2.58 -1.22 -9.52
C THR A 259 3.62 -0.23 -10.03
N GLY A 260 3.55 1.00 -9.57
CA GLY A 260 4.52 2.02 -9.98
C GLY A 260 4.43 3.31 -9.18
N ASP A 261 5.46 4.12 -9.34
CA ASP A 261 5.58 5.44 -8.72
C ASP A 261 5.78 6.51 -9.81
N LEU A 262 4.77 7.36 -9.99
CA LEU A 262 4.82 8.42 -11.00
C LEU A 262 5.83 9.53 -10.67
N SER A 263 6.26 9.64 -9.40
CA SER A 263 7.28 10.62 -8.96
C SER A 263 8.71 10.16 -9.26
N GLN A 264 8.92 8.84 -9.38
CA GLN A 264 10.23 8.24 -9.64
C GLN A 264 10.33 7.86 -11.14
N ARG A 265 11.34 8.35 -11.84
CA ARG A 265 11.60 8.01 -13.23
C ARG A 265 13.10 7.83 -13.44
N ASP A 266 13.51 6.58 -13.63
CA ASP A 266 14.89 6.26 -13.99
C ASP A 266 15.13 6.37 -15.51
N LEU A 267 14.06 6.56 -16.30
CA LEU A 267 14.10 6.75 -17.76
C LEU A 267 14.50 8.20 -18.09
N VAL A 268 15.79 8.46 -18.28
CA VAL A 268 16.30 9.77 -18.66
C VAL A 268 15.82 10.11 -20.07
N GLY A 269 15.07 11.23 -20.22
CA GLY A 269 14.69 11.81 -21.49
C GLY A 269 13.60 11.08 -22.29
N ARG A 270 12.93 10.04 -21.73
CA ARG A 270 11.83 9.31 -22.37
C ARG A 270 10.52 9.45 -21.62
N ARG A 271 9.39 9.42 -22.34
CA ARG A 271 8.06 9.40 -21.75
C ARG A 271 7.81 8.01 -21.14
N GLY A 272 7.51 7.94 -19.85
CA GLY A 272 7.22 6.67 -19.17
C GLY A 272 5.88 6.08 -19.58
N GLY A 273 5.79 4.74 -19.58
CA GLY A 273 4.59 4.00 -19.98
C GLY A 273 3.37 4.24 -19.07
N LEU A 274 3.59 4.65 -17.81
CA LEU A 274 2.52 5.02 -16.90
C LEU A 274 1.95 6.43 -17.10
N ALA A 275 2.67 7.34 -17.78
CA ALA A 275 2.33 8.77 -17.80
C ALA A 275 0.94 9.08 -18.40
N ASP A 276 0.48 8.27 -19.35
CA ASP A 276 -0.81 8.46 -20.03
C ASP A 276 -1.77 7.30 -19.86
N VAL A 277 -1.38 6.24 -19.14
CA VAL A 277 -2.14 4.99 -19.10
C VAL A 277 -3.54 5.20 -18.52
N GLU A 278 -3.66 6.02 -17.48
CA GLU A 278 -4.95 6.34 -16.87
C GLU A 278 -5.84 7.15 -17.81
N ARG A 279 -5.27 8.10 -18.55
CA ARG A 279 -6.01 8.84 -19.59
C ARG A 279 -6.50 7.94 -20.72
N ILE A 280 -5.73 6.92 -21.07
CA ILE A 280 -6.04 5.97 -22.16
C ILE A 280 -7.05 4.93 -21.70
N LEU A 281 -6.89 4.38 -20.50
CA LEU A 281 -7.63 3.21 -20.02
C LEU A 281 -8.68 3.53 -18.95
N GLY A 282 -8.75 4.74 -18.41
CA GLY A 282 -9.66 5.10 -17.32
C GLY A 282 -11.16 5.03 -17.66
N ARG A 283 -11.50 4.75 -18.92
CA ARG A 283 -12.89 4.48 -19.36
C ARG A 283 -13.11 3.04 -19.85
N VAL A 284 -12.10 2.20 -19.69
CA VAL A 284 -12.20 0.79 -20.07
C VAL A 284 -12.77 0.03 -18.88
N ASP A 285 -13.87 -0.66 -19.09
CA ASP A 285 -14.50 -1.48 -18.06
C ASP A 285 -13.52 -2.53 -17.55
N ASP A 286 -13.64 -2.88 -16.25
CA ASP A 286 -12.81 -3.87 -15.58
C ASP A 286 -11.31 -3.50 -15.45
N VAL A 287 -11.00 -2.20 -15.60
CA VAL A 287 -9.70 -1.59 -15.32
C VAL A 287 -9.83 -0.58 -14.19
N ALA A 288 -9.08 -0.76 -13.11
CA ALA A 288 -9.08 0.13 -11.95
C ALA A 288 -7.74 0.85 -11.79
N PHE A 289 -7.83 2.10 -11.31
CA PHE A 289 -6.69 2.91 -10.87
C PHE A 289 -6.84 3.22 -9.38
N SER A 290 -5.85 2.82 -8.60
CA SER A 290 -5.81 3.07 -7.17
C SER A 290 -4.58 3.93 -6.86
N HIS A 291 -4.83 5.12 -6.33
CA HIS A 291 -3.80 6.07 -5.94
C HIS A 291 -3.54 5.96 -4.45
N LEU A 292 -2.32 5.57 -4.09
CA LEU A 292 -1.84 5.57 -2.72
C LEU A 292 -1.04 6.86 -2.48
N GLU A 293 -1.22 7.45 -1.30
CA GLU A 293 -0.65 8.72 -0.95
C GLU A 293 0.49 8.59 0.08
N ARG A 294 1.14 9.71 0.42
CA ARG A 294 2.14 9.74 1.50
C ARG A 294 1.57 9.25 2.84
N ALA A 295 0.29 9.47 3.10
CA ALA A 295 -0.41 8.97 4.29
C ALA A 295 -0.48 7.43 4.36
N ASP A 296 -0.36 6.74 3.20
CA ASP A 296 -0.38 5.28 3.12
C ASP A 296 1.01 4.65 3.33
N VAL A 297 2.06 5.46 3.52
CA VAL A 297 3.40 4.96 3.74
C VAL A 297 3.49 4.27 5.11
N VAL A 298 3.79 2.97 5.08
CA VAL A 298 3.96 2.14 6.29
C VAL A 298 5.42 1.72 6.39
N ARG A 299 6.19 2.46 7.16
CA ARG A 299 7.61 2.16 7.39
C ARG A 299 8.02 2.49 8.82
N HIS A 300 9.21 2.07 9.20
CA HIS A 300 9.75 2.38 10.52
C HIS A 300 9.84 3.91 10.71
N ALA A 301 9.42 4.42 11.89
CA ALA A 301 9.35 5.86 12.17
C ALA A 301 10.69 6.60 11.94
N LEU A 302 11.83 5.95 12.19
CA LEU A 302 13.14 6.51 11.91
C LEU A 302 13.36 6.71 10.40
N VAL A 303 12.92 5.76 9.56
CA VAL A 303 13.04 5.89 8.11
C VAL A 303 12.21 7.04 7.58
N GLY A 304 11.00 7.27 8.14
CA GLY A 304 10.18 8.44 7.82
C GLY A 304 10.95 9.74 8.06
N ARG A 305 11.52 9.90 9.27
CA ARG A 305 12.32 11.09 9.64
C ARG A 305 13.58 11.29 8.78
N ILE A 306 14.22 10.19 8.35
CA ILE A 306 15.37 10.28 7.44
C ILE A 306 14.93 10.83 6.08
N VAL A 307 13.84 10.33 5.51
CA VAL A 307 13.32 10.81 4.22
C VAL A 307 12.92 12.28 4.31
N GLU A 308 12.18 12.68 5.34
CA GLU A 308 11.79 14.08 5.57
C GLU A 308 13.01 15.01 5.66
N ALA A 309 14.09 14.55 6.30
CA ALA A 309 15.32 15.34 6.40
C ALA A 309 16.03 15.51 5.04
N TYR A 310 16.01 14.47 4.18
CA TYR A 310 16.55 14.58 2.82
C TYR A 310 15.68 15.45 1.92
N ASP A 311 14.35 15.27 1.95
CA ASP A 311 13.40 16.09 1.19
C ASP A 311 13.61 17.58 1.54
N ALA A 312 13.67 17.93 2.83
CA ALA A 312 13.90 19.30 3.28
C ALA A 312 15.26 19.88 2.83
N TYR A 313 16.29 19.04 2.76
CA TYR A 313 17.61 19.46 2.26
C TYR A 313 17.58 19.73 0.74
N ASP A 314 16.91 18.88 -0.02
CA ASP A 314 16.81 19.01 -1.48
C ASP A 314 15.97 20.22 -1.86
N ASP A 315 14.82 20.46 -1.20
CA ASP A 315 13.99 21.65 -1.37
C ASP A 315 14.78 22.94 -1.10
N ALA A 316 15.55 22.97 -0.01
CA ALA A 316 16.41 24.12 0.31
C ALA A 316 17.53 24.34 -0.71
N ARG A 317 18.01 23.28 -1.35
CA ARG A 317 19.03 23.35 -2.40
C ARG A 317 18.45 23.89 -3.71
N GLU A 318 17.26 23.44 -4.09
CA GLU A 318 16.53 23.90 -5.27
C GLU A 318 16.19 25.39 -5.15
N GLN A 319 15.69 25.81 -3.98
CA GLN A 319 15.36 27.19 -3.69
C GLN A 319 16.60 28.11 -3.83
N ARG A 320 17.73 27.71 -3.26
CA ARG A 320 19.02 28.46 -3.41
C ARG A 320 19.49 28.49 -4.86
N ALA A 321 19.22 27.46 -5.67
CA ALA A 321 19.59 27.42 -7.08
C ALA A 321 18.70 28.37 -7.92
N HIS A 322 17.38 28.45 -7.54
CA HIS A 322 16.42 29.37 -8.16
C HIS A 322 16.78 30.83 -7.86
N ASP A 323 17.00 31.17 -6.61
CA ASP A 323 17.39 32.53 -6.17
C ASP A 323 18.70 33.03 -6.86
N ARG A 324 19.65 32.11 -7.11
CA ARG A 324 20.88 32.44 -7.86
C ARG A 324 20.66 32.68 -9.35
N LYS A 325 19.58 32.13 -9.94
CA LYS A 325 19.23 32.38 -11.35
C LYS A 325 18.47 33.68 -11.52
N GLU A 326 17.63 34.06 -10.56
CA GLU A 326 16.90 35.33 -10.58
C GLU A 326 17.78 36.55 -10.24
N SER A 327 18.92 36.35 -9.54
CA SER A 327 19.88 37.42 -9.19
C SER A 327 20.97 37.65 -10.26
N ARG A 328 20.88 37.02 -11.43
CA ARG A 328 21.74 37.23 -12.59
C ARG A 328 20.98 37.80 -13.77
#